data_d5a17011ee0d0fda7eb5758b96aee00c
#
_entry.id   d5a17011ee0d0fda7eb5758b96aee00c
#
_cell.length_a   1.000
_cell.length_b   1.000
_cell.length_c   1.000
_cell.angle_alpha   90.00
_cell.angle_beta   90.00
_cell.angle_gamma   90.00
#
_symmetry.space_group_name_H-M   'P 1'
#
loop_
_entity.id
_entity.type
_entity.pdbx_description
1 polymer ?
#
loop_
_entity_poly.entity_id
_entity_poly.type
_entity_poly.pdbx_seq_one_letter_code
_entity_poly.pdbx_strand_id
1 'polypeptide(L)'
;KRPILINNWEATYFNFNEEKILKIAEQAQKLGIEMLVLDDGWFGKREDDNSGLGDWFVNEKKMNGSMAQLAEKIHKMGMKFGLWFEPEMISEDSDLYRAHPDWAFAIPGRVPNHSRNQLVLDMTREDVREYLLERLTTIVHDAKIDYVKWDMNRSVCDVYSHVAAQSRNGELYHRYVLGVYDLLEKFLAACPNLLLEGCSGGGGRYDAGMMYYSPQIWCSDNTDAINRLSIQYGSSFFYPISTVGSHVSVCPNHQTGRVTPFWTRGDVALAGSFGYEMDLNKISDEEKEMVKEQVAAMHTYYDLTHEGLYYRLTGLKKQDFMAWEFVAKDQSRALLTIVKTDAEGNMLPVHTKVCGLAENKLYRCSLDGEIRSGRTWNCAGLTLHQVLKEYESIRVEFTEVE
;
A
#
# COMPACT_ATOMS: atom_id res chain seq x y z
N LYS A 1 -3.22 -13.65 7.93
CA LYS A 1 -3.62 -12.24 8.06
C LYS A 1 -2.46 -11.35 7.63
N ARG A 2 -2.74 -10.23 6.98
CA ARG A 2 -1.74 -9.21 6.65
C ARG A 2 -1.43 -8.39 7.89
N PRO A 3 -0.13 -8.19 8.23
CA PRO A 3 0.24 -7.41 9.40
C PRO A 3 -0.06 -5.92 9.19
N ILE A 4 -0.36 -5.21 10.27
CA ILE A 4 -0.40 -3.75 10.29
C ILE A 4 1.03 -3.24 10.16
N LEU A 5 1.32 -2.50 9.11
CA LEU A 5 2.67 -2.04 8.80
C LEU A 5 2.88 -0.54 9.05
N ILE A 6 4.13 -0.15 9.20
CA ILE A 6 4.60 1.21 9.02
C ILE A 6 5.69 1.23 7.95
N ASN A 7 5.54 2.14 6.99
CA ASN A 7 6.54 2.42 5.96
C ASN A 7 7.24 3.75 6.30
N ASN A 8 8.57 3.82 6.12
CA ASN A 8 9.34 5.01 6.47
C ASN A 8 9.39 6.08 5.37
N TRP A 9 8.86 5.82 4.17
CA TRP A 9 9.09 6.72 3.02
C TRP A 9 8.69 8.17 3.33
N GLU A 10 7.45 8.45 3.66
CA GLU A 10 7.02 9.82 4.00
C GLU A 10 7.60 10.36 5.31
N ALA A 11 8.11 9.48 6.19
CA ALA A 11 8.77 9.89 7.42
C ALA A 11 10.17 10.46 7.21
N THR A 12 10.91 9.94 6.23
CA THR A 12 12.36 10.19 6.10
C THR A 12 12.86 10.44 4.69
N TYR A 13 12.13 9.96 3.67
CA TYR A 13 12.64 9.82 2.31
C TYR A 13 14.03 9.16 2.33
N PHE A 14 15.02 9.67 1.60
CA PHE A 14 16.40 9.15 1.61
C PHE A 14 17.20 9.51 2.87
N ASN A 15 16.71 10.45 3.71
CA ASN A 15 17.44 10.94 4.89
C ASN A 15 17.20 10.05 6.11
N PHE A 16 17.69 8.83 6.08
CA PHE A 16 17.64 7.91 7.21
C PHE A 16 18.99 7.18 7.42
N ASN A 17 19.11 6.58 8.58
CA ASN A 17 20.15 5.65 8.97
C ASN A 17 19.54 4.63 9.95
N GLU A 18 20.30 3.63 10.35
CA GLU A 18 19.86 2.60 11.29
C GLU A 18 19.17 3.20 12.54
N GLU A 19 19.78 4.21 13.16
CA GLU A 19 19.27 4.82 14.41
C GLU A 19 17.86 5.40 14.24
N LYS A 20 17.63 6.14 13.13
CA LYS A 20 16.30 6.70 12.83
C LYS A 20 15.26 5.61 12.59
N ILE A 21 15.63 4.57 11.84
CA ILE A 21 14.74 3.44 11.56
C ILE A 21 14.36 2.70 12.84
N LEU A 22 15.33 2.44 13.71
CA LEU A 22 15.06 1.78 15.00
C LEU A 22 14.16 2.64 15.91
N LYS A 23 14.33 3.97 15.94
CA LYS A 23 13.42 4.86 16.69
C LYS A 23 11.98 4.80 16.17
N ILE A 24 11.79 4.71 14.84
CA ILE A 24 10.46 4.53 14.26
C ILE A 24 9.90 3.15 14.66
N ALA A 25 10.70 2.09 14.57
CA ALA A 25 10.29 0.74 14.95
C ALA A 25 9.90 0.63 16.43
N GLU A 26 10.71 1.21 17.34
CA GLU A 26 10.41 1.22 18.77
C GLU A 26 9.09 1.93 19.11
N GLN A 27 8.81 3.06 18.44
CA GLN A 27 7.55 3.76 18.65
C GLN A 27 6.38 2.98 18.04
N ALA A 28 6.55 2.41 16.85
CA ALA A 28 5.54 1.60 16.21
C ALA A 28 5.16 0.37 17.05
N GLN A 29 6.16 -0.34 17.58
CA GLN A 29 5.95 -1.50 18.45
C GLN A 29 5.14 -1.15 19.71
N LYS A 30 5.44 -0.01 20.36
CA LYS A 30 4.69 0.47 21.56
C LYS A 30 3.23 0.78 21.25
N LEU A 31 2.90 1.09 20.00
CA LEU A 31 1.56 1.42 19.55
C LEU A 31 0.82 0.20 18.95
N GLY A 32 1.46 -0.98 18.94
CA GLY A 32 0.85 -2.23 18.46
C GLY A 32 0.96 -2.47 16.96
N ILE A 33 1.81 -1.73 16.26
CA ILE A 33 2.10 -1.96 14.84
C ILE A 33 3.01 -3.18 14.72
N GLU A 34 2.75 -4.05 13.74
CA GLU A 34 3.28 -5.41 13.67
C GLU A 34 4.47 -5.57 12.73
N MET A 35 4.67 -4.62 11.80
CA MET A 35 5.73 -4.71 10.79
C MET A 35 6.29 -3.34 10.46
N LEU A 36 7.62 -3.26 10.28
CA LEU A 36 8.28 -2.10 9.68
C LEU A 36 8.73 -2.45 8.26
N VAL A 37 8.43 -1.59 7.31
CA VAL A 37 8.90 -1.68 5.92
C VAL A 37 9.92 -0.58 5.67
N LEU A 38 11.15 -0.96 5.36
CA LEU A 38 12.22 -0.06 4.95
C LEU A 38 12.12 0.19 3.45
N ASP A 39 11.75 1.41 3.09
CA ASP A 39 11.55 1.85 1.71
C ASP A 39 12.88 2.22 1.00
N ASP A 40 12.82 2.87 -0.16
CA ASP A 40 13.95 3.21 -1.03
C ASP A 40 15.12 3.89 -0.29
N GLY A 41 16.36 3.59 -0.71
CA GLY A 41 17.58 4.26 -0.22
C GLY A 41 18.45 3.45 0.74
N TRP A 42 18.21 2.16 0.96
CA TRP A 42 19.00 1.30 1.85
C TRP A 42 20.21 0.64 1.19
N PHE A 43 20.34 0.69 -0.14
CA PHE A 43 21.28 -0.07 -0.96
C PHE A 43 22.26 0.81 -1.71
N GLY A 44 23.40 0.26 -2.12
CA GLY A 44 24.41 0.88 -2.98
C GLY A 44 24.79 2.30 -2.54
N LYS A 45 24.78 3.21 -3.51
CA LYS A 45 24.99 4.67 -3.31
C LYS A 45 23.68 5.46 -3.40
N ARG A 46 22.55 4.82 -3.12
CA ARG A 46 21.20 5.36 -3.26
C ARG A 46 20.88 6.39 -2.17
N GLU A 47 21.29 7.65 -2.39
CA GLU A 47 21.01 8.78 -1.50
C GLU A 47 19.99 9.77 -2.12
N ASP A 48 19.62 9.54 -3.37
CA ASP A 48 18.61 10.27 -4.14
C ASP A 48 18.10 9.43 -5.33
N ASP A 49 17.28 10.00 -6.19
CA ASP A 49 16.70 9.34 -7.36
C ASP A 49 17.68 9.15 -8.54
N ASN A 50 18.95 9.59 -8.44
CA ASN A 50 19.84 9.66 -9.60
C ASN A 50 20.77 8.45 -9.73
N SER A 51 20.90 7.63 -8.69
CA SER A 51 21.94 6.58 -8.65
C SER A 51 21.45 5.30 -7.98
N GLY A 52 22.23 4.24 -8.13
CA GLY A 52 22.18 3.03 -7.31
C GLY A 52 21.18 1.94 -7.71
N LEU A 53 20.16 2.21 -8.55
CA LEU A 53 19.26 1.14 -8.99
C LEU A 53 20.02 0.06 -9.75
N GLY A 54 19.80 -1.21 -9.38
CA GLY A 54 20.55 -2.37 -9.84
C GLY A 54 21.58 -2.88 -8.83
N ASP A 55 22.08 -2.01 -7.96
CA ASP A 55 23.09 -2.32 -6.95
C ASP A 55 22.44 -2.86 -5.66
N TRP A 56 21.81 -4.03 -5.76
CA TRP A 56 21.09 -4.65 -4.65
C TRP A 56 22.06 -5.23 -3.61
N PHE A 57 22.81 -4.36 -2.96
CA PHE A 57 23.64 -4.68 -1.79
C PHE A 57 23.53 -3.55 -0.76
N VAL A 58 23.57 -3.93 0.51
CA VAL A 58 23.33 -3.01 1.62
C VAL A 58 24.37 -1.88 1.65
N ASN A 59 23.92 -0.66 1.87
CA ASN A 59 24.79 0.44 2.25
C ASN A 59 25.18 0.29 3.72
N GLU A 60 26.22 -0.50 4.01
CA GLU A 60 26.66 -0.83 5.37
C GLU A 60 27.00 0.41 6.20
N LYS A 61 27.49 1.48 5.58
CA LYS A 61 27.79 2.73 6.28
C LYS A 61 26.52 3.41 6.77
N LYS A 62 25.48 3.47 5.93
CA LYS A 62 24.19 4.08 6.25
C LYS A 62 23.41 3.24 7.26
N MET A 63 23.49 1.92 7.11
CA MET A 63 22.79 0.97 7.97
C MET A 63 23.61 0.51 9.18
N ASN A 64 24.82 1.05 9.39
CA ASN A 64 25.71 0.70 10.50
C ASN A 64 25.94 -0.81 10.64
N GLY A 65 26.04 -1.51 9.52
CA GLY A 65 26.22 -2.95 9.44
C GLY A 65 25.41 -3.61 8.34
N SER A 66 25.18 -4.92 8.48
CA SER A 66 24.41 -5.70 7.50
C SER A 66 22.90 -5.55 7.68
N MET A 67 22.13 -5.84 6.63
CA MET A 67 20.68 -5.90 6.70
C MET A 67 20.18 -6.95 7.70
N ALA A 68 20.89 -8.06 7.83
CA ALA A 68 20.57 -9.11 8.81
C ALA A 68 20.65 -8.61 10.26
N GLN A 69 21.61 -7.73 10.57
CA GLN A 69 21.74 -7.15 11.91
C GLN A 69 20.58 -6.19 12.23
N LEU A 70 20.16 -5.36 11.26
CA LEU A 70 18.98 -4.49 11.43
C LEU A 70 17.72 -5.34 11.59
N ALA A 71 17.50 -6.31 10.71
CA ALA A 71 16.35 -7.21 10.77
C ALA A 71 16.27 -7.96 12.11
N GLU A 72 17.39 -8.46 12.63
CA GLU A 72 17.44 -9.12 13.93
C GLU A 72 16.99 -8.19 15.08
N LYS A 73 17.39 -6.90 15.03
CA LYS A 73 16.97 -5.92 16.05
C LYS A 73 15.45 -5.71 16.00
N ILE A 74 14.87 -5.60 14.80
CA ILE A 74 13.44 -5.42 14.60
C ILE A 74 12.66 -6.68 15.02
N HIS A 75 13.12 -7.87 14.63
CA HIS A 75 12.53 -9.15 15.04
C HIS A 75 12.57 -9.34 16.57
N LYS A 76 13.63 -8.90 17.26
CA LYS A 76 13.72 -8.92 18.73
C LYS A 76 12.68 -8.02 19.39
N MET A 77 12.15 -7.00 18.70
CA MET A 77 11.03 -6.19 19.20
C MET A 77 9.67 -6.91 18.99
N GLY A 78 9.66 -8.11 18.39
CA GLY A 78 8.42 -8.84 18.06
C GLY A 78 7.76 -8.37 16.77
N MET A 79 8.41 -7.52 15.99
CA MET A 79 7.90 -7.00 14.72
C MET A 79 8.44 -7.80 13.54
N LYS A 80 7.66 -7.88 12.47
CA LYS A 80 8.11 -8.32 11.15
C LYS A 80 8.92 -7.21 10.47
N PHE A 81 9.72 -7.61 9.45
CA PHE A 81 10.53 -6.66 8.70
C PHE A 81 10.37 -6.85 7.20
N GLY A 82 10.11 -5.74 6.49
CA GLY A 82 9.95 -5.69 5.04
C GLY A 82 10.96 -4.78 4.37
N LEU A 83 11.23 -5.05 3.09
CA LEU A 83 12.11 -4.24 2.23
C LEU A 83 11.42 -3.83 0.94
N TRP A 84 11.77 -2.64 0.46
CA TRP A 84 11.44 -2.16 -0.86
C TRP A 84 12.52 -2.55 -1.89
N PHE A 85 12.06 -2.92 -3.08
CA PHE A 85 12.91 -3.14 -4.25
C PHE A 85 12.25 -2.55 -5.51
N GLU A 86 13.07 -2.11 -6.45
CA GLU A 86 12.67 -1.75 -7.82
C GLU A 86 13.55 -2.52 -8.82
N PRO A 87 13.43 -3.84 -8.91
CA PRO A 87 14.43 -4.69 -9.53
C PRO A 87 14.41 -4.68 -11.06
N GLU A 88 13.38 -4.12 -11.68
CA GLU A 88 13.26 -4.00 -13.13
C GLU A 88 13.98 -2.76 -13.70
N MET A 89 14.52 -1.91 -12.82
CA MET A 89 15.14 -0.65 -13.19
C MET A 89 16.63 -0.64 -12.88
N ILE A 90 17.37 0.22 -13.61
CA ILE A 90 18.79 0.42 -13.45
C ILE A 90 19.14 1.89 -13.60
N SER A 91 20.04 2.40 -12.75
CA SER A 91 20.63 3.73 -12.91
C SER A 91 21.91 3.63 -13.73
N GLU A 92 22.18 4.61 -14.61
CA GLU A 92 23.47 4.68 -15.29
C GLU A 92 24.62 4.87 -14.28
N ASP A 93 24.37 5.59 -13.17
CA ASP A 93 25.28 5.62 -12.02
C ASP A 93 24.98 4.47 -11.07
N SER A 94 25.28 3.26 -11.51
CA SER A 94 25.31 2.04 -10.72
C SER A 94 26.50 1.17 -11.12
N ASP A 95 26.96 0.32 -10.23
CA ASP A 95 28.02 -0.65 -10.53
C ASP A 95 27.53 -1.70 -11.52
N LEU A 96 26.24 -2.07 -11.43
CA LEU A 96 25.62 -2.99 -12.38
C LEU A 96 25.65 -2.42 -13.81
N TYR A 97 25.26 -1.16 -14.01
CA TYR A 97 25.28 -0.57 -15.35
C TYR A 97 26.69 -0.44 -15.92
N ARG A 98 27.66 -0.07 -15.08
CA ARG A 98 29.08 -0.02 -15.49
C ARG A 98 29.61 -1.37 -15.93
N ALA A 99 29.15 -2.45 -15.30
CA ALA A 99 29.56 -3.82 -15.66
C ALA A 99 28.79 -4.34 -16.89
N HIS A 100 27.50 -4.01 -17.02
CA HIS A 100 26.57 -4.55 -18.01
C HIS A 100 25.66 -3.48 -18.62
N PRO A 101 26.22 -2.50 -19.39
CA PRO A 101 25.40 -1.46 -20.01
C PRO A 101 24.43 -2.02 -21.06
N ASP A 102 24.72 -3.18 -21.62
CA ASP A 102 23.88 -3.93 -22.57
C ASP A 102 22.67 -4.63 -21.95
N TRP A 103 22.54 -4.61 -20.62
CA TRP A 103 21.38 -5.17 -19.92
C TRP A 103 20.21 -4.20 -19.87
N ALA A 104 20.42 -2.92 -20.11
CA ALA A 104 19.34 -1.94 -20.22
C ALA A 104 18.73 -1.94 -21.63
N PHE A 105 17.42 -1.71 -21.72
CA PHE A 105 16.80 -1.36 -23.00
C PHE A 105 17.34 -0.01 -23.46
N ALA A 106 18.03 -0.01 -24.63
CA ALA A 106 18.55 1.19 -25.23
C ALA A 106 18.68 1.02 -26.74
N ILE A 107 18.04 1.88 -27.51
CA ILE A 107 18.10 1.85 -28.99
C ILE A 107 19.45 2.37 -29.45
N PRO A 108 20.25 1.58 -30.20
CA PRO A 108 21.55 2.00 -30.65
C PRO A 108 21.53 3.34 -31.42
N GLY A 109 22.44 4.25 -31.08
CA GLY A 109 22.54 5.56 -31.72
C GLY A 109 21.50 6.59 -31.29
N ARG A 110 20.67 6.29 -30.31
CA ARG A 110 19.73 7.25 -29.69
C ARG A 110 20.13 7.53 -28.25
N VAL A 111 19.87 8.76 -27.80
CA VAL A 111 19.96 9.10 -26.37
C VAL A 111 18.83 8.37 -25.64
N PRO A 112 19.11 7.59 -24.59
CA PRO A 112 18.10 6.91 -23.83
C PRO A 112 17.09 7.88 -23.21
N ASN A 113 15.84 7.46 -23.14
CA ASN A 113 14.82 8.21 -22.43
C ASN A 113 14.94 7.94 -20.92
N HIS A 114 15.35 8.94 -20.17
CA HIS A 114 15.45 8.91 -18.71
C HIS A 114 14.13 9.40 -18.10
N SER A 115 13.27 8.50 -17.73
CA SER A 115 12.12 8.81 -16.87
C SER A 115 12.51 8.52 -15.43
N ARG A 116 12.35 9.47 -14.52
CA ARG A 116 12.82 9.39 -13.12
C ARG A 116 14.32 9.05 -12.99
N ASN A 117 15.15 9.53 -13.91
CA ASN A 117 16.60 9.32 -13.94
C ASN A 117 17.05 7.86 -13.98
N GLN A 118 16.21 6.97 -14.51
CA GLN A 118 16.48 5.52 -14.55
C GLN A 118 16.14 4.92 -15.92
N LEU A 119 16.77 3.78 -16.21
CA LEU A 119 16.54 2.95 -17.39
C LEU A 119 15.82 1.67 -17.00
N VAL A 120 15.30 0.94 -18.00
CA VAL A 120 14.61 -0.35 -17.82
C VAL A 120 15.57 -1.49 -18.15
N LEU A 121 15.69 -2.47 -17.26
CA LEU A 121 16.43 -3.70 -17.53
C LEU A 121 15.72 -4.57 -18.57
N ASP A 122 16.46 -5.24 -19.40
CA ASP A 122 15.94 -6.20 -20.38
C ASP A 122 15.52 -7.51 -19.71
N MET A 123 14.30 -7.54 -19.17
CA MET A 123 13.74 -8.73 -18.51
C MET A 123 13.48 -9.90 -19.49
N THR A 124 13.66 -9.71 -20.80
CA THR A 124 13.61 -10.83 -21.77
C THR A 124 14.83 -11.73 -21.66
N ARG A 125 15.94 -11.23 -21.08
CA ARG A 125 17.20 -11.93 -20.89
C ARG A 125 17.15 -12.84 -19.66
N GLU A 126 17.61 -14.05 -19.80
CA GLU A 126 17.70 -15.01 -18.71
C GLU A 126 18.80 -14.62 -17.70
N ASP A 127 19.97 -14.21 -18.17
CA ASP A 127 21.10 -13.80 -17.33
C ASP A 127 20.76 -12.59 -16.42
N VAL A 128 19.95 -11.64 -16.90
CA VAL A 128 19.42 -10.54 -16.08
C VAL A 128 18.52 -11.07 -14.96
N ARG A 129 17.60 -11.94 -15.30
CA ARG A 129 16.65 -12.52 -14.32
C ARG A 129 17.35 -13.41 -13.30
N GLU A 130 18.34 -14.19 -13.71
CA GLU A 130 19.16 -15.03 -12.81
C GLU A 130 19.96 -14.18 -11.82
N TYR A 131 20.60 -13.11 -12.29
CA TYR A 131 21.29 -12.15 -11.43
C TYR A 131 20.34 -11.55 -10.38
N LEU A 132 19.19 -11.04 -10.82
CA LEU A 132 18.21 -10.45 -9.91
C LEU A 132 17.68 -11.49 -8.91
N LEU A 133 17.34 -12.68 -9.37
CA LEU A 133 16.87 -13.77 -8.50
C LEU A 133 17.88 -14.08 -7.40
N GLU A 134 19.16 -14.25 -7.75
CA GLU A 134 20.23 -14.50 -6.79
C GLU A 134 20.34 -13.39 -5.76
N ARG A 135 20.38 -12.12 -6.22
CA ARG A 135 20.53 -10.97 -5.33
C ARG A 135 19.35 -10.82 -4.36
N LEU A 136 18.14 -10.88 -4.87
CA LEU A 136 16.92 -10.70 -4.06
C LEU A 136 16.76 -11.85 -3.05
N THR A 137 16.94 -13.10 -3.49
CA THR A 137 16.80 -14.26 -2.61
C THR A 137 17.87 -14.28 -1.52
N THR A 138 19.11 -13.92 -1.84
CA THR A 138 20.19 -13.84 -0.86
C THR A 138 19.84 -12.86 0.27
N ILE A 139 19.42 -11.65 -0.07
CA ILE A 139 19.04 -10.64 0.96
C ILE A 139 17.85 -11.10 1.78
N VAL A 140 16.82 -11.66 1.13
CA VAL A 140 15.61 -12.15 1.83
C VAL A 140 15.95 -13.27 2.81
N HIS A 141 16.80 -14.22 2.42
CA HIS A 141 17.19 -15.32 3.28
C HIS A 141 18.11 -14.87 4.41
N ASP A 142 19.17 -14.11 4.10
CA ASP A 142 20.18 -13.68 5.08
C ASP A 142 19.57 -12.81 6.18
N ALA A 143 18.69 -11.89 5.79
CA ALA A 143 18.01 -10.98 6.71
C ALA A 143 16.65 -11.50 7.20
N LYS A 144 16.19 -12.67 6.76
CA LYS A 144 14.87 -13.25 7.10
C LYS A 144 13.74 -12.25 6.88
N ILE A 145 13.72 -11.67 5.69
CA ILE A 145 12.72 -10.66 5.32
C ILE A 145 11.34 -11.31 5.23
N ASP A 146 10.33 -10.69 5.85
CA ASP A 146 8.95 -11.17 5.88
C ASP A 146 8.09 -10.61 4.75
N TYR A 147 8.50 -9.48 4.16
CA TYR A 147 7.69 -8.72 3.22
C TYR A 147 8.57 -7.97 2.20
N VAL A 148 8.11 -7.93 0.97
CA VAL A 148 8.74 -7.14 -0.10
C VAL A 148 7.71 -6.24 -0.76
N LYS A 149 8.03 -4.94 -0.85
CA LYS A 149 7.35 -3.99 -1.73
C LYS A 149 8.11 -3.95 -3.06
N TRP A 150 7.49 -4.49 -4.10
CA TRP A 150 8.05 -4.56 -5.45
C TRP A 150 7.56 -3.40 -6.29
N ASP A 151 8.44 -2.48 -6.61
CA ASP A 151 8.12 -1.25 -7.31
C ASP A 151 8.62 -1.23 -8.77
N MET A 152 8.06 -0.30 -9.54
CA MET A 152 8.45 0.04 -10.91
C MET A 152 8.03 1.47 -11.23
N ASN A 153 8.94 2.43 -11.17
CA ASN A 153 8.60 3.86 -11.14
C ASN A 153 8.70 4.55 -12.50
N ARG A 154 8.70 3.81 -13.59
CA ARG A 154 8.65 4.38 -14.93
C ARG A 154 7.98 3.45 -15.94
N SER A 155 7.49 4.02 -17.03
CA SER A 155 6.98 3.25 -18.16
C SER A 155 8.10 2.56 -18.93
N VAL A 156 7.84 1.36 -19.47
CA VAL A 156 8.74 0.67 -20.38
C VAL A 156 8.73 1.39 -21.73
N CYS A 157 9.88 1.89 -22.14
CA CYS A 157 10.07 2.54 -23.44
C CYS A 157 11.47 2.24 -23.97
N ASP A 158 11.79 2.72 -25.17
CA ASP A 158 13.05 2.47 -25.87
C ASP A 158 13.38 0.97 -25.96
N VAL A 159 12.34 0.15 -26.17
CA VAL A 159 12.41 -1.30 -26.12
C VAL A 159 13.27 -1.82 -27.26
N TYR A 160 14.47 -2.17 -26.93
CA TYR A 160 15.46 -2.80 -27.80
C TYR A 160 16.35 -3.71 -26.96
N SER A 161 16.39 -4.99 -27.33
CA SER A 161 17.26 -5.97 -26.69
C SER A 161 18.54 -6.16 -27.49
N HIS A 162 19.69 -6.08 -26.85
CA HIS A 162 20.98 -6.30 -27.51
C HIS A 162 21.22 -7.76 -27.91
N VAL A 163 20.41 -8.69 -27.42
CA VAL A 163 20.53 -10.14 -27.70
C VAL A 163 19.37 -10.70 -28.54
N ALA A 164 18.25 -9.98 -28.64
CA ALA A 164 17.12 -10.44 -29.44
C ALA A 164 17.37 -10.25 -30.94
N ALA A 165 16.98 -11.24 -31.75
CA ALA A 165 16.99 -11.07 -33.20
C ALA A 165 16.05 -9.91 -33.61
N GLN A 166 16.48 -9.06 -34.55
CA GLN A 166 15.70 -7.90 -35.04
C GLN A 166 14.29 -8.28 -35.49
N SER A 167 14.10 -9.48 -36.04
CA SER A 167 12.80 -10.02 -36.44
C SER A 167 11.82 -10.22 -35.28
N ARG A 168 12.28 -10.15 -34.03
CA ARG A 168 11.49 -10.34 -32.80
C ARG A 168 11.22 -9.06 -32.03
N ASN A 169 11.63 -7.89 -32.53
CA ASN A 169 11.45 -6.63 -31.81
C ASN A 169 9.96 -6.34 -31.46
N GLY A 170 9.02 -6.76 -32.30
CA GLY A 170 7.57 -6.63 -32.02
C GLY A 170 7.06 -7.48 -30.84
N GLU A 171 7.84 -8.48 -30.39
CA GLU A 171 7.47 -9.35 -29.27
C GLU A 171 8.01 -8.86 -27.92
N LEU A 172 8.92 -7.87 -27.91
CA LEU A 172 9.71 -7.55 -26.71
C LEU A 172 8.88 -7.08 -25.52
N TYR A 173 7.82 -6.28 -25.73
CA TYR A 173 6.91 -5.91 -24.64
C TYR A 173 6.26 -7.11 -23.98
N HIS A 174 5.76 -8.04 -24.81
CA HIS A 174 5.13 -9.26 -24.29
C HIS A 174 6.15 -10.15 -23.57
N ARG A 175 7.35 -10.33 -24.16
CA ARG A 175 8.44 -11.11 -23.55
C ARG A 175 8.96 -10.50 -22.27
N TYR A 176 8.98 -9.16 -22.17
CA TYR A 176 9.32 -8.45 -20.96
C TYR A 176 8.38 -8.87 -19.81
N VAL A 177 7.07 -8.80 -20.04
CA VAL A 177 6.08 -9.18 -19.03
C VAL A 177 6.22 -10.67 -18.64
N LEU A 178 6.42 -11.55 -19.60
CA LEU A 178 6.68 -12.98 -19.32
C LEU A 178 7.97 -13.16 -18.50
N GLY A 179 9.01 -12.37 -18.78
CA GLY A 179 10.26 -12.38 -18.00
C GLY A 179 10.05 -11.92 -16.56
N VAL A 180 9.25 -10.88 -16.35
CA VAL A 180 8.87 -10.43 -14.99
C VAL A 180 8.11 -11.53 -14.26
N TYR A 181 7.16 -12.19 -14.91
CA TYR A 181 6.40 -13.30 -14.28
C TYR A 181 7.29 -14.50 -13.97
N ASP A 182 8.24 -14.87 -14.86
CA ASP A 182 9.22 -15.93 -14.61
C ASP A 182 10.08 -15.62 -13.37
N LEU A 183 10.55 -14.37 -13.26
CA LEU A 183 11.32 -13.93 -12.08
C LEU A 183 10.46 -13.98 -10.80
N LEU A 184 9.24 -13.47 -10.83
CA LEU A 184 8.33 -13.49 -9.68
C LEU A 184 7.97 -14.91 -9.25
N GLU A 185 7.70 -15.82 -10.20
CA GLU A 185 7.43 -17.23 -9.93
C GLU A 185 8.59 -17.90 -9.21
N LYS A 186 9.82 -17.73 -9.75
CA LYS A 186 11.04 -18.29 -9.16
C LYS A 186 11.36 -17.68 -7.80
N PHE A 187 11.17 -16.38 -7.66
CA PHE A 187 11.43 -15.67 -6.40
C PHE A 187 10.48 -16.11 -5.28
N LEU A 188 9.19 -16.22 -5.55
CA LEU A 188 8.22 -16.68 -4.57
C LEU A 188 8.37 -18.17 -4.27
N ALA A 189 8.77 -18.99 -5.24
CA ALA A 189 9.11 -20.40 -5.00
C ALA A 189 10.33 -20.55 -4.07
N ALA A 190 11.33 -19.67 -4.23
CA ALA A 190 12.50 -19.64 -3.33
C ALA A 190 12.17 -19.05 -1.95
N CYS A 191 11.17 -18.18 -1.85
CA CYS A 191 10.77 -17.47 -0.62
C CYS A 191 9.28 -17.69 -0.29
N PRO A 192 8.82 -18.92 0.02
CA PRO A 192 7.40 -19.30 0.05
C PRO A 192 6.59 -18.63 1.18
N ASN A 193 7.23 -18.07 2.19
CA ASN A 193 6.58 -17.37 3.31
C ASN A 193 6.58 -15.85 3.16
N LEU A 194 7.11 -15.34 2.04
CA LEU A 194 7.23 -13.93 1.79
C LEU A 194 5.87 -13.33 1.43
N LEU A 195 5.51 -12.21 2.05
CA LEU A 195 4.40 -11.38 1.61
C LEU A 195 4.91 -10.42 0.53
N LEU A 196 4.26 -10.39 -0.63
CA LEU A 196 4.60 -9.49 -1.73
C LEU A 196 3.53 -8.43 -1.92
N GLU A 197 3.93 -7.16 -1.93
CA GLU A 197 3.12 -6.02 -2.37
C GLU A 197 3.62 -5.53 -3.73
N GLY A 198 2.72 -5.37 -4.69
CA GLY A 198 3.03 -4.74 -5.96
C GLY A 198 2.88 -3.22 -5.86
N CYS A 199 3.84 -2.49 -6.42
CA CYS A 199 3.80 -1.06 -6.65
C CYS A 199 4.29 -0.77 -8.07
N SER A 200 3.87 0.32 -8.65
CA SER A 200 4.38 0.79 -9.95
C SER A 200 4.11 2.27 -10.07
N GLY A 201 4.87 3.08 -9.33
CA GLY A 201 4.58 4.48 -9.14
C GLY A 201 3.14 4.65 -8.61
N GLY A 202 2.79 3.88 -7.58
CA GLY A 202 1.42 3.62 -7.19
C GLY A 202 0.81 2.45 -7.97
N GLY A 203 -0.41 2.61 -8.49
CA GLY A 203 -1.20 1.55 -9.11
C GLY A 203 -0.98 1.33 -10.60
N GLY A 204 0.17 1.67 -11.17
CA GLY A 204 0.44 1.58 -12.62
C GLY A 204 0.32 0.17 -13.21
N ARG A 205 0.46 -0.88 -12.39
CA ARG A 205 0.23 -2.30 -12.73
C ARG A 205 -0.77 -2.97 -11.80
N TYR A 206 -1.83 -2.29 -11.44
CA TYR A 206 -2.92 -2.89 -10.69
C TYR A 206 -3.78 -3.72 -11.63
N ASP A 207 -3.34 -4.92 -11.93
CA ASP A 207 -3.95 -5.87 -12.85
C ASP A 207 -3.95 -7.30 -12.30
N ALA A 208 -4.74 -8.18 -12.91
CA ALA A 208 -4.92 -9.56 -12.45
C ALA A 208 -3.63 -10.39 -12.51
N GLY A 209 -2.72 -10.10 -13.45
CA GLY A 209 -1.44 -10.79 -13.57
C GLY A 209 -0.52 -10.48 -12.39
N MET A 210 -0.36 -9.21 -12.06
CA MET A 210 0.42 -8.82 -10.88
C MET A 210 -0.23 -9.28 -9.58
N MET A 211 -1.57 -9.25 -9.46
CA MET A 211 -2.26 -9.74 -8.27
C MET A 211 -2.15 -11.25 -8.05
N TYR A 212 -1.84 -12.03 -9.08
CA TYR A 212 -1.55 -13.45 -8.92
C TYR A 212 -0.31 -13.67 -8.04
N TYR A 213 0.69 -12.81 -8.17
CA TYR A 213 1.93 -12.85 -7.38
C TYR A 213 1.87 -11.96 -6.13
N SER A 214 1.20 -10.84 -6.22
CA SER A 214 1.13 -9.79 -5.19
C SER A 214 -0.32 -9.61 -4.73
N PRO A 215 -0.77 -10.29 -3.67
CA PRO A 215 -2.16 -10.21 -3.22
C PRO A 215 -2.53 -8.84 -2.62
N GLN A 216 -1.58 -7.93 -2.53
CA GLN A 216 -1.72 -6.55 -2.11
C GLN A 216 -1.05 -5.63 -3.13
N ILE A 217 -1.72 -4.55 -3.50
CA ILE A 217 -1.21 -3.53 -4.42
C ILE A 217 -1.25 -2.17 -3.74
N TRP A 218 -0.13 -1.46 -3.76
CA TRP A 218 -0.10 -0.03 -3.45
C TRP A 218 -0.77 0.73 -4.58
N CYS A 219 -2.04 1.10 -4.42
CA CYS A 219 -2.88 1.53 -5.53
C CYS A 219 -2.62 2.97 -5.98
N SER A 220 -1.94 3.79 -5.18
CA SER A 220 -1.56 5.17 -5.51
C SER A 220 -0.59 5.74 -4.50
N ASP A 221 0.41 6.49 -5.00
CA ASP A 221 1.32 7.30 -4.17
C ASP A 221 0.63 8.55 -3.61
N ASN A 222 -0.61 8.84 -4.03
CA ASN A 222 -1.41 9.87 -3.41
C ASN A 222 -2.00 9.34 -2.10
N THR A 223 -1.43 9.77 -0.99
CA THR A 223 -1.81 9.36 0.38
C THR A 223 -2.80 10.30 1.06
N ASP A 224 -3.25 11.37 0.38
CA ASP A 224 -4.31 12.24 0.89
C ASP A 224 -5.60 11.45 1.10
N ALA A 225 -6.09 11.38 2.33
CA ALA A 225 -7.23 10.54 2.70
C ALA A 225 -8.51 10.91 1.92
N ILE A 226 -8.72 12.18 1.59
CA ILE A 226 -9.89 12.62 0.83
C ILE A 226 -9.77 12.22 -0.64
N ASN A 227 -8.58 12.32 -1.23
CA ASN A 227 -8.34 11.82 -2.58
C ASN A 227 -8.43 10.28 -2.64
N ARG A 228 -7.98 9.59 -1.59
CA ARG A 228 -8.09 8.13 -1.46
C ARG A 228 -9.53 7.63 -1.51
N LEU A 229 -10.50 8.42 -1.07
CA LEU A 229 -11.92 8.05 -1.23
C LEU A 229 -12.26 7.71 -2.68
N SER A 230 -11.88 8.57 -3.62
CA SER A 230 -12.14 8.33 -5.05
C SER A 230 -11.25 7.25 -5.64
N ILE A 231 -9.98 7.17 -5.22
CA ILE A 231 -9.01 6.18 -5.70
C ILE A 231 -9.45 4.77 -5.29
N GLN A 232 -9.75 4.55 -4.01
CA GLN A 232 -10.18 3.26 -3.48
C GLN A 232 -11.55 2.86 -4.04
N TYR A 233 -12.48 3.80 -4.14
CA TYR A 233 -13.76 3.59 -4.78
C TYR A 233 -13.60 3.13 -6.23
N GLY A 234 -12.79 3.82 -7.04
CA GLY A 234 -12.54 3.48 -8.43
C GLY A 234 -11.89 2.10 -8.58
N SER A 235 -10.85 1.81 -7.81
CA SER A 235 -10.15 0.52 -7.82
C SER A 235 -11.09 -0.64 -7.49
N SER A 236 -12.04 -0.44 -6.56
CA SER A 236 -12.96 -1.47 -6.11
C SER A 236 -13.97 -1.95 -7.17
N PHE A 237 -14.07 -1.29 -8.32
CA PHE A 237 -14.91 -1.78 -9.43
C PHE A 237 -14.29 -2.95 -10.18
N PHE A 238 -12.97 -3.04 -10.17
CA PHE A 238 -12.22 -4.04 -10.92
C PHE A 238 -11.69 -5.16 -10.03
N TYR A 239 -11.29 -4.83 -8.80
CA TYR A 239 -10.60 -5.74 -7.88
C TYR A 239 -11.14 -5.61 -6.46
N PRO A 240 -11.04 -6.68 -5.65
CA PRO A 240 -11.48 -6.64 -4.25
C PRO A 240 -10.78 -5.52 -3.48
N ILE A 241 -11.54 -4.75 -2.70
CA ILE A 241 -10.99 -3.65 -1.88
C ILE A 241 -9.93 -4.16 -0.89
N SER A 242 -10.00 -5.40 -0.46
CA SER A 242 -9.01 -6.05 0.42
C SER A 242 -7.62 -6.18 -0.21
N THR A 243 -7.47 -5.99 -1.53
CA THR A 243 -6.17 -5.99 -2.21
C THR A 243 -5.50 -4.61 -2.21
N VAL A 244 -6.21 -3.56 -1.83
CA VAL A 244 -5.72 -2.17 -1.81
C VAL A 244 -4.85 -1.93 -0.58
N GLY A 245 -3.58 -1.55 -0.79
CA GLY A 245 -2.74 -0.96 0.27
C GLY A 245 -3.26 0.42 0.64
N SER A 246 -3.54 0.65 1.94
CA SER A 246 -4.14 1.88 2.42
C SER A 246 -3.51 2.32 3.75
N HIS A 247 -2.84 3.48 3.75
CA HIS A 247 -2.07 3.94 4.91
C HIS A 247 -2.58 5.27 5.44
N VAL A 248 -2.44 5.45 6.75
CA VAL A 248 -2.55 6.73 7.43
C VAL A 248 -1.27 7.51 7.18
N SER A 249 -1.37 8.64 6.48
CA SER A 249 -0.23 9.46 6.09
C SER A 249 -0.01 10.68 6.98
N VAL A 250 1.10 11.39 6.76
CA VAL A 250 1.44 12.64 7.45
C VAL A 250 0.37 13.73 7.26
N CYS A 251 0.24 14.61 8.24
CA CYS A 251 -0.65 15.77 8.17
C CYS A 251 0.11 17.05 8.60
N PRO A 252 0.00 18.16 7.84
CA PRO A 252 -0.67 18.28 6.53
C PRO A 252 -0.13 17.30 5.50
N ASN A 253 -1.00 16.82 4.58
CA ASN A 253 -0.55 15.89 3.53
C ASN A 253 0.54 16.54 2.67
N HIS A 254 1.64 15.83 2.42
CA HIS A 254 2.83 16.38 1.76
C HIS A 254 2.61 16.76 0.29
N GLN A 255 1.61 16.19 -0.39
CA GLN A 255 1.31 16.49 -1.81
C GLN A 255 0.26 17.59 -1.94
N THR A 256 -0.79 17.55 -1.13
CA THR A 256 -1.95 18.42 -1.28
C THR A 256 -1.96 19.58 -0.30
N GLY A 257 -1.19 19.52 0.79
CA GLY A 257 -1.25 20.45 1.90
C GLY A 257 -2.53 20.34 2.75
N ARG A 258 -3.43 19.39 2.44
CA ARG A 258 -4.70 19.24 3.15
C ARG A 258 -4.49 18.78 4.58
N VAL A 259 -5.27 19.37 5.48
CA VAL A 259 -5.38 18.97 6.88
C VAL A 259 -6.65 18.14 7.04
N THR A 260 -6.46 16.86 7.35
CA THR A 260 -7.54 15.91 7.58
C THR A 260 -7.43 15.34 8.99
N PRO A 261 -8.54 15.26 9.77
CA PRO A 261 -8.50 14.71 11.13
C PRO A 261 -7.85 13.33 11.19
N PHE A 262 -7.17 13.05 12.30
CA PHE A 262 -6.42 11.78 12.45
C PHE A 262 -7.33 10.56 12.35
N TRP A 263 -8.51 10.61 13.00
CA TRP A 263 -9.50 9.53 12.95
C TRP A 263 -10.01 9.29 11.52
N THR A 264 -10.26 10.36 10.73
CA THR A 264 -10.73 10.22 9.34
C THR A 264 -9.69 9.55 8.45
N ARG A 265 -8.39 9.90 8.62
CA ARG A 265 -7.31 9.21 7.91
C ARG A 265 -7.32 7.71 8.20
N GLY A 266 -7.53 7.33 9.47
CA GLY A 266 -7.67 5.94 9.89
C GLY A 266 -8.91 5.24 9.33
N ASP A 267 -10.07 5.91 9.35
CA ASP A 267 -11.31 5.36 8.82
C ASP A 267 -11.24 5.07 7.33
N VAL A 268 -10.57 5.95 6.57
CA VAL A 268 -10.33 5.73 5.13
C VAL A 268 -9.34 4.58 4.92
N ALA A 269 -8.27 4.52 5.70
CA ALA A 269 -7.27 3.47 5.61
C ALA A 269 -7.83 2.08 6.00
N LEU A 270 -8.78 2.02 6.92
CA LEU A 270 -9.41 0.77 7.40
C LEU A 270 -10.15 0.00 6.28
N ALA A 271 -10.49 0.66 5.18
CA ALA A 271 -11.14 0.01 4.05
C ALA A 271 -10.23 -0.95 3.24
N GLY A 272 -8.92 -0.90 3.43
CA GLY A 272 -7.94 -1.72 2.71
C GLY A 272 -6.97 -2.46 3.64
N SER A 273 -5.83 -2.86 3.09
CA SER A 273 -4.70 -3.40 3.87
C SER A 273 -4.05 -2.25 4.63
N PHE A 274 -4.25 -2.26 5.93
CA PHE A 274 -4.03 -1.12 6.80
C PHE A 274 -2.56 -0.91 7.17
N GLY A 275 -2.12 0.33 7.19
CA GLY A 275 -0.79 0.71 7.63
C GLY A 275 -0.64 2.19 7.91
N TYR A 276 0.61 2.58 8.19
CA TYR A 276 1.01 3.96 8.45
C TYR A 276 2.18 4.36 7.55
N GLU A 277 2.22 5.64 7.19
CA GLU A 277 3.29 6.21 6.39
C GLU A 277 3.63 7.61 6.92
N MET A 278 4.28 7.64 8.09
CA MET A 278 4.61 8.85 8.84
C MET A 278 5.64 8.57 9.94
N ASP A 279 6.22 9.64 10.51
CA ASP A 279 7.07 9.55 11.70
C ASP A 279 6.23 9.64 12.98
N LEU A 280 5.97 8.49 13.60
CA LEU A 280 5.19 8.40 14.84
C LEU A 280 5.87 9.05 16.05
N ASN A 281 7.15 9.44 15.94
CA ASN A 281 7.81 10.21 16.99
C ASN A 281 7.44 11.71 16.96
N LYS A 282 6.80 12.17 15.86
CA LYS A 282 6.44 13.58 15.65
C LYS A 282 4.96 13.89 15.89
N ILE A 283 4.15 12.89 16.20
CA ILE A 283 2.73 13.07 16.49
C ILE A 283 2.50 13.34 17.99
N SER A 284 1.36 13.93 18.34
CA SER A 284 1.01 14.21 19.73
C SER A 284 0.70 12.93 20.52
N ASP A 285 0.64 13.03 21.86
CA ASP A 285 0.28 11.88 22.69
C ASP A 285 -1.19 11.47 22.49
N GLU A 286 -2.09 12.42 22.21
CA GLU A 286 -3.47 12.17 21.85
C GLU A 286 -3.54 11.38 20.52
N GLU A 287 -2.75 11.77 19.52
CA GLU A 287 -2.69 11.03 18.24
C GLU A 287 -2.09 9.63 18.43
N LYS A 288 -1.14 9.43 19.36
CA LYS A 288 -0.63 8.09 19.69
C LYS A 288 -1.71 7.19 20.29
N GLU A 289 -2.58 7.72 21.13
CA GLU A 289 -3.72 6.93 21.61
C GLU A 289 -4.70 6.60 20.48
N MET A 290 -4.94 7.53 19.54
CA MET A 290 -5.75 7.23 18.34
C MET A 290 -5.10 6.15 17.47
N VAL A 291 -3.77 6.06 17.38
CA VAL A 291 -3.09 4.95 16.69
C VAL A 291 -3.45 3.62 17.34
N LYS A 292 -3.42 3.52 18.68
CA LYS A 292 -3.80 2.29 19.38
C LYS A 292 -5.26 1.92 19.13
N GLU A 293 -6.16 2.91 19.11
CA GLU A 293 -7.57 2.70 18.80
C GLU A 293 -7.76 2.21 17.34
N GLN A 294 -7.02 2.77 16.38
CA GLN A 294 -7.05 2.37 14.98
C GLN A 294 -6.50 0.95 14.80
N VAL A 295 -5.40 0.59 15.47
CA VAL A 295 -4.85 -0.77 15.49
C VAL A 295 -5.86 -1.75 16.07
N ALA A 296 -6.50 -1.42 17.19
CA ALA A 296 -7.54 -2.24 17.79
C ALA A 296 -8.77 -2.39 16.86
N ALA A 297 -9.18 -1.30 16.20
CA ALA A 297 -10.27 -1.34 15.22
C ALA A 297 -9.92 -2.24 14.03
N MET A 298 -8.69 -2.18 13.50
CA MET A 298 -8.26 -3.05 12.42
C MET A 298 -8.32 -4.53 12.83
N HIS A 299 -7.89 -4.88 14.03
CA HIS A 299 -8.04 -6.25 14.54
C HIS A 299 -9.49 -6.68 14.68
N THR A 300 -10.37 -5.79 15.18
CA THR A 300 -11.80 -6.04 15.38
C THR A 300 -12.54 -6.26 14.06
N TYR A 301 -12.21 -5.47 13.03
CA TYR A 301 -12.91 -5.46 11.76
C TYR A 301 -12.15 -6.18 10.64
N TYR A 302 -11.01 -6.83 10.92
CA TYR A 302 -10.17 -7.45 9.89
C TYR A 302 -10.96 -8.41 8.99
N ASP A 303 -11.66 -9.36 9.58
CA ASP A 303 -12.41 -10.36 8.82
C ASP A 303 -13.55 -9.71 8.03
N LEU A 304 -14.18 -8.66 8.60
CA LEU A 304 -15.25 -7.92 7.95
C LEU A 304 -14.73 -7.14 6.72
N THR A 305 -13.61 -6.44 6.85
CA THR A 305 -13.05 -5.62 5.76
C THR A 305 -12.34 -6.44 4.69
N HIS A 306 -11.81 -7.63 5.02
CA HIS A 306 -11.06 -8.47 4.09
C HIS A 306 -11.86 -9.61 3.48
N GLU A 307 -12.87 -10.12 4.20
CA GLU A 307 -13.66 -11.27 3.77
C GLU A 307 -15.15 -10.95 3.58
N GLY A 308 -15.63 -9.84 4.14
CA GLY A 308 -17.03 -9.39 4.04
C GLY A 308 -17.40 -8.90 2.65
N LEU A 309 -18.67 -8.62 2.47
CA LEU A 309 -19.22 -8.02 1.26
C LEU A 309 -19.07 -6.50 1.33
N TYR A 310 -18.50 -5.90 0.29
CA TYR A 310 -18.27 -4.46 0.18
C TYR A 310 -19.39 -3.79 -0.63
N TYR A 311 -20.08 -2.83 -0.03
CA TYR A 311 -21.13 -2.04 -0.67
C TYR A 311 -20.68 -0.59 -0.84
N ARG A 312 -20.71 -0.08 -2.07
CA ARG A 312 -20.54 1.33 -2.41
C ARG A 312 -21.88 2.04 -2.30
N LEU A 313 -22.05 2.89 -1.29
CA LEU A 313 -23.32 3.51 -0.98
C LEU A 313 -23.51 4.87 -1.68
N THR A 314 -22.41 5.51 -2.09
CA THR A 314 -22.41 6.76 -2.85
C THR A 314 -21.88 6.52 -4.27
N GLY A 315 -22.19 7.43 -5.19
CA GLY A 315 -21.73 7.37 -6.59
C GLY A 315 -20.50 8.23 -6.86
N LEU A 316 -20.00 8.20 -8.11
CA LEU A 316 -18.88 9.05 -8.58
C LEU A 316 -19.28 10.53 -8.79
N LYS A 317 -20.57 10.86 -8.78
CA LYS A 317 -21.00 12.27 -8.87
C LYS A 317 -20.56 13.01 -7.62
N LYS A 318 -20.18 14.27 -7.76
CA LYS A 318 -19.85 15.14 -6.63
C LYS A 318 -21.01 15.11 -5.62
N GLN A 319 -20.72 14.61 -4.43
CA GLN A 319 -21.60 14.60 -3.28
C GLN A 319 -20.84 15.28 -2.13
N ASP A 320 -21.55 15.77 -1.15
CA ASP A 320 -20.98 16.40 0.02
C ASP A 320 -20.45 15.39 1.06
N PHE A 321 -20.65 14.08 0.79
CA PHE A 321 -20.06 12.96 1.55
C PHE A 321 -19.82 11.73 0.67
N MET A 322 -18.96 10.85 1.13
CA MET A 322 -18.81 9.49 0.61
C MET A 322 -19.11 8.48 1.70
N ALA A 323 -19.72 7.36 1.31
CA ALA A 323 -20.09 6.28 2.23
C ALA A 323 -19.89 4.91 1.58
N TRP A 324 -19.47 3.96 2.40
CA TRP A 324 -19.34 2.54 2.05
C TRP A 324 -19.65 1.68 3.26
N GLU A 325 -19.96 0.42 3.00
CA GLU A 325 -20.34 -0.53 4.04
C GLU A 325 -19.70 -1.89 3.78
N PHE A 326 -19.22 -2.51 4.84
CA PHE A 326 -18.83 -3.91 4.86
C PHE A 326 -19.87 -4.72 5.63
N VAL A 327 -20.28 -5.84 5.08
CA VAL A 327 -21.26 -6.75 5.71
C VAL A 327 -20.65 -8.14 5.83
N ALA A 328 -20.73 -8.74 7.00
CA ALA A 328 -20.27 -10.11 7.21
C ALA A 328 -21.03 -11.08 6.29
N LYS A 329 -20.37 -12.15 5.82
CA LYS A 329 -20.98 -13.14 4.91
C LYS A 329 -22.22 -13.82 5.53
N ASP A 330 -22.24 -14.00 6.84
CA ASP A 330 -23.38 -14.54 7.61
C ASP A 330 -24.42 -13.48 7.96
N GLN A 331 -24.18 -12.25 7.54
CA GLN A 331 -25.01 -11.07 7.82
C GLN A 331 -25.20 -10.77 9.33
N SER A 332 -24.33 -11.27 10.20
CA SER A 332 -24.39 -11.03 11.65
C SER A 332 -24.04 -9.60 12.05
N ARG A 333 -23.22 -8.93 11.25
CA ARG A 333 -22.80 -7.54 11.50
C ARG A 333 -22.44 -6.80 10.22
N ALA A 334 -22.52 -5.47 10.28
CA ALA A 334 -22.07 -4.57 9.23
C ALA A 334 -21.35 -3.36 9.82
N LEU A 335 -20.42 -2.79 9.05
CA LEU A 335 -19.69 -1.57 9.37
C LEU A 335 -19.88 -0.56 8.24
N LEU A 336 -20.65 0.47 8.50
CA LEU A 336 -20.87 1.61 7.65
C LEU A 336 -19.86 2.71 8.00
N THR A 337 -19.18 3.26 7.00
CA THR A 337 -18.30 4.43 7.15
C THR A 337 -18.82 5.58 6.29
N ILE A 338 -18.89 6.77 6.86
CA ILE A 338 -19.30 8.01 6.19
C ILE A 338 -18.18 9.03 6.39
N VAL A 339 -17.76 9.68 5.31
CA VAL A 339 -16.77 10.77 5.32
C VAL A 339 -17.38 12.00 4.67
N LYS A 340 -17.42 13.12 5.37
CA LYS A 340 -17.87 14.40 4.86
C LYS A 340 -16.78 15.00 3.95
N THR A 341 -17.12 15.29 2.69
CA THR A 341 -16.14 15.76 1.69
C THR A 341 -16.28 17.25 1.36
N ASP A 342 -17.39 17.85 1.71
CA ASP A 342 -17.67 19.28 1.44
C ASP A 342 -18.62 19.81 2.51
N ALA A 343 -18.43 21.04 2.97
CA ALA A 343 -19.27 21.70 3.96
C ALA A 343 -19.85 22.98 3.38
N GLU A 344 -21.16 23.02 3.24
CA GLU A 344 -21.92 24.20 2.80
C GLU A 344 -22.83 24.73 3.93
N GLY A 345 -23.22 25.97 3.86
CA GLY A 345 -24.21 26.54 4.79
C GLY A 345 -25.60 25.92 4.60
N ASN A 346 -26.36 25.78 5.69
CA ASN A 346 -27.72 25.22 5.69
C ASN A 346 -27.83 23.80 5.10
N MET A 347 -26.83 22.96 5.33
CA MET A 347 -26.85 21.57 4.86
C MET A 347 -27.97 20.77 5.52
N LEU A 348 -28.53 19.85 4.73
CA LEU A 348 -29.42 18.81 5.25
C LEU A 348 -28.61 17.77 6.04
N PRO A 349 -29.22 17.06 6.99
CA PRO A 349 -28.62 15.90 7.62
C PRO A 349 -28.13 14.89 6.58
N VAL A 350 -26.97 14.28 6.82
CA VAL A 350 -26.47 13.20 5.95
C VAL A 350 -27.44 12.04 6.04
N HIS A 351 -27.97 11.63 4.90
CA HIS A 351 -28.79 10.43 4.77
C HIS A 351 -28.12 9.45 3.79
N THR A 352 -27.89 8.22 4.20
CA THR A 352 -27.28 7.19 3.38
C THR A 352 -28.03 5.88 3.44
N LYS A 353 -27.88 5.08 2.39
CA LYS A 353 -28.40 3.72 2.37
C LYS A 353 -27.66 2.85 3.39
N VAL A 354 -28.31 1.79 3.82
CA VAL A 354 -27.75 0.61 4.49
C VAL A 354 -28.10 -0.59 3.61
N CYS A 355 -27.18 -1.51 3.41
CA CYS A 355 -27.34 -2.62 2.49
C CYS A 355 -26.92 -3.96 3.09
N GLY A 356 -27.45 -5.05 2.56
CA GLY A 356 -26.94 -6.41 2.82
C GLY A 356 -27.33 -7.02 4.17
N LEU A 357 -28.06 -6.34 5.04
CA LEU A 357 -28.59 -6.91 6.28
C LEU A 357 -29.71 -7.91 5.98
N ALA A 358 -29.79 -9.00 6.75
CA ALA A 358 -30.83 -9.99 6.60
C ALA A 358 -32.20 -9.39 7.01
N GLU A 359 -33.19 -9.43 6.11
CA GLU A 359 -34.44 -8.72 6.27
C GLU A 359 -35.25 -9.13 7.54
N ASN A 360 -35.13 -10.39 7.91
CA ASN A 360 -35.86 -11.01 9.01
C ASN A 360 -35.14 -11.03 10.36
N LYS A 361 -33.92 -10.48 10.42
CA LYS A 361 -33.13 -10.35 11.64
C LYS A 361 -33.25 -8.94 12.21
N LEU A 362 -33.02 -8.80 13.52
CA LEU A 362 -32.95 -7.51 14.19
C LEU A 362 -31.50 -7.06 14.35
N TYR A 363 -31.24 -5.76 14.16
CA TYR A 363 -29.92 -5.18 14.29
C TYR A 363 -29.93 -3.94 15.16
N ARG A 364 -28.98 -3.86 16.08
CA ARG A 364 -28.70 -2.68 16.89
C ARG A 364 -27.74 -1.78 16.14
N CYS A 365 -28.09 -0.51 16.01
CA CYS A 365 -27.22 0.56 15.52
C CYS A 365 -26.34 1.08 16.66
N SER A 366 -25.02 1.16 16.45
CA SER A 366 -24.07 1.65 17.46
C SER A 366 -24.17 3.15 17.71
N LEU A 367 -24.78 3.91 16.80
CA LEU A 367 -24.87 5.37 16.88
C LEU A 367 -25.83 5.84 17.99
N ASP A 368 -26.99 5.20 18.10
CA ASP A 368 -28.09 5.61 18.97
C ASP A 368 -28.69 4.47 19.79
N GLY A 369 -28.25 3.23 19.56
CA GLY A 369 -28.75 2.03 20.20
C GLY A 369 -30.09 1.55 19.65
N GLU A 370 -30.64 2.19 18.59
CA GLU A 370 -31.92 1.74 17.99
C GLU A 370 -31.82 0.30 17.46
N ILE A 371 -32.91 -0.45 17.66
CA ILE A 371 -33.04 -1.81 17.15
C ILE A 371 -34.15 -1.81 16.11
N ARG A 372 -33.83 -2.20 14.88
CA ARG A 372 -34.78 -2.34 13.78
C ARG A 372 -34.49 -3.62 13.00
N SER A 373 -35.49 -4.10 12.25
CA SER A 373 -35.23 -5.22 11.32
C SER A 373 -34.28 -4.81 10.20
N GLY A 374 -33.51 -5.77 9.68
CA GLY A 374 -32.66 -5.55 8.53
C GLY A 374 -33.43 -5.00 7.33
N ARG A 375 -34.72 -5.46 7.14
CA ARG A 375 -35.59 -4.88 6.13
C ARG A 375 -35.80 -3.38 6.35
N THR A 376 -36.05 -2.95 7.60
CA THR A 376 -36.22 -1.52 7.90
C THR A 376 -34.96 -0.74 7.62
N TRP A 377 -33.79 -1.20 8.05
CA TRP A 377 -32.50 -0.56 7.76
C TRP A 377 -32.21 -0.48 6.27
N ASN A 378 -32.36 -1.59 5.53
CA ASN A 378 -32.14 -1.64 4.08
C ASN A 378 -33.07 -0.70 3.29
N CYS A 379 -34.34 -0.52 3.76
CA CYS A 379 -35.31 0.34 3.07
C CYS A 379 -35.24 1.81 3.49
N ALA A 380 -35.07 2.08 4.79
CA ALA A 380 -35.08 3.44 5.34
C ALA A 380 -33.71 4.11 5.36
N GLY A 381 -32.63 3.31 5.35
CA GLY A 381 -31.26 3.84 5.49
C GLY A 381 -30.99 4.40 6.89
N LEU A 382 -29.89 5.15 7.00
CA LEU A 382 -29.45 5.84 8.20
C LEU A 382 -29.43 7.36 7.96
N THR A 383 -29.98 8.12 8.92
CA THR A 383 -29.87 9.56 8.95
C THR A 383 -29.00 9.99 10.13
N LEU A 384 -27.93 10.75 9.88
CA LEU A 384 -27.12 11.33 10.94
C LEU A 384 -27.80 12.60 11.46
N HIS A 385 -28.14 12.62 12.74
CA HIS A 385 -28.70 13.81 13.40
C HIS A 385 -27.59 14.81 13.84
N GLN A 386 -26.34 14.37 13.89
CA GLN A 386 -25.19 15.22 14.15
C GLN A 386 -24.62 15.82 12.87
N VAL A 387 -24.15 17.06 12.94
CA VAL A 387 -23.47 17.74 11.83
C VAL A 387 -22.01 17.28 11.81
N LEU A 388 -21.58 16.69 10.70
CA LEU A 388 -20.17 16.45 10.42
C LEU A 388 -19.58 17.68 9.76
N LYS A 389 -18.42 18.14 10.25
CA LYS A 389 -17.63 19.17 9.58
C LYS A 389 -16.91 18.59 8.36
N GLU A 390 -16.40 19.49 7.54
CA GLU A 390 -15.61 19.09 6.38
C GLU A 390 -14.43 18.17 6.79
N TYR A 391 -14.29 17.07 6.06
CA TYR A 391 -13.31 15.99 6.29
C TYR A 391 -13.47 15.22 7.60
N GLU A 392 -14.53 15.40 8.35
CA GLU A 392 -14.84 14.50 9.46
C GLU A 392 -15.48 13.21 8.97
N SER A 393 -15.26 12.14 9.71
CA SER A 393 -15.84 10.82 9.44
C SER A 393 -16.55 10.26 10.65
N ILE A 394 -17.41 9.28 10.39
CA ILE A 394 -18.05 8.44 11.42
C ILE A 394 -18.15 7.00 10.94
N ARG A 395 -17.90 6.08 11.85
CA ARG A 395 -18.18 4.65 11.68
C ARG A 395 -19.43 4.28 12.47
N VAL A 396 -20.31 3.51 11.86
CA VAL A 396 -21.53 3.00 12.49
C VAL A 396 -21.57 1.49 12.29
N GLU A 397 -21.67 0.77 13.38
CA GLU A 397 -21.80 -0.69 13.37
C GLU A 397 -23.27 -1.09 13.52
N PHE A 398 -23.68 -2.07 12.74
CA PHE A 398 -24.96 -2.78 12.91
C PHE A 398 -24.65 -4.20 13.37
N THR A 399 -25.14 -4.56 14.54
CA THR A 399 -24.90 -5.89 15.14
C THR A 399 -26.22 -6.60 15.35
N GLU A 400 -26.34 -7.85 14.87
CA GLU A 400 -27.50 -8.72 15.09
C GLU A 400 -27.77 -8.83 16.59
N VAL A 401 -29.03 -8.76 16.94
CA VAL A 401 -29.55 -9.01 18.30
C VAL A 401 -30.53 -10.15 18.26
N GLU A 402 -30.47 -11.00 19.29
CA GLU A 402 -31.40 -12.14 19.44
C GLU A 402 -32.86 -11.73 19.62
#